data_8c433650829ee1617f408ce01a0ab4b3
#
_entry.id   8c433650829ee1617f408ce01a0ab4b3
#
_cell.length_a   1.000
_cell.length_b   1.000
_cell.length_c   1.000
_cell.angle_alpha   90.00
_cell.angle_beta   90.00
_cell.angle_gamma   90.00
#
_symmetry.space_group_name_H-M   'P 1'
#
loop_
_entity.id
_entity.type
_entity.pdbx_description
1 polymer ?
#
loop_
_entity_poly.entity_id
_entity_poly.type
_entity_poly.pdbx_seq_one_letter_code
_entity_poly.pdbx_strand_id
1 'polypeptide(L)'
;MCDAVEINSGLVRYLRENFNGVRVQCGDFMEWQPVQYYSRIIMNPPFSNGQDIRHILRAFSLLRPGGVLVAVCLNGPRQQEKLLPFSDVREELPRGTFAYTRVPTMIIRLRA
;
A
#
# COMPACT_ATOMS: atom_id res chain seq x y z
N MET A 1 7.51 -8.80 -14.45
CA MET A 1 6.72 -7.63 -14.85
C MET A 1 6.10 -6.99 -13.62
N CYS A 2 6.25 -5.70 -13.46
CA CYS A 2 5.69 -4.94 -12.33
C CYS A 2 4.36 -4.31 -12.75
N ASP A 3 3.36 -4.41 -11.89
CA ASP A 3 2.07 -3.73 -12.06
C ASP A 3 1.99 -2.57 -11.06
N ALA A 4 1.49 -1.42 -11.50
CA ALA A 4 1.23 -0.27 -10.66
C ALA A 4 -0.21 0.19 -10.83
N VAL A 5 -0.84 0.56 -9.73
CA VAL A 5 -2.21 1.09 -9.72
C VAL A 5 -2.17 2.48 -9.09
N GLU A 6 -2.67 3.48 -9.82
CA GLU A 6 -2.66 4.87 -9.42
C GLU A 6 -3.95 5.55 -9.86
N ILE A 7 -4.59 6.28 -8.96
CA ILE A 7 -5.85 6.98 -9.27
C ILE A 7 -5.62 8.34 -9.93
N ASN A 8 -4.48 8.96 -9.71
CA ASN A 8 -4.17 10.29 -10.27
C ASN A 8 -3.70 10.16 -11.71
N SER A 9 -4.46 10.71 -12.65
CA SER A 9 -4.16 10.60 -14.08
C SER A 9 -2.83 11.24 -14.49
N GLY A 10 -2.43 12.32 -13.81
CA GLY A 10 -1.14 12.96 -14.06
C GLY A 10 0.03 12.07 -13.66
N LEU A 11 -0.08 11.40 -12.51
CA LEU A 11 0.93 10.44 -12.05
C LEU A 11 0.95 9.20 -12.95
N VAL A 12 -0.20 8.73 -13.41
CA VAL A 12 -0.28 7.63 -14.38
C VAL A 12 0.51 7.98 -15.64
N ARG A 13 0.31 9.17 -16.17
CA ARG A 13 1.04 9.64 -17.37
C ARG A 13 2.53 9.67 -17.11
N TYR A 14 2.94 10.23 -15.98
CA TYR A 14 4.35 10.30 -15.60
C TYR A 14 4.98 8.91 -15.51
N LEU A 15 4.30 7.96 -14.88
CA LEU A 15 4.80 6.59 -14.76
C LEU A 15 4.93 5.91 -16.12
N ARG A 16 3.94 6.08 -17.01
CA ARG A 16 3.98 5.49 -18.35
C ARG A 16 5.09 6.07 -19.22
N GLU A 17 5.36 7.36 -19.08
CA GLU A 17 6.38 8.04 -19.87
C GLU A 17 7.81 7.75 -19.39
N ASN A 18 7.99 7.44 -18.11
CA ASN A 18 9.31 7.35 -17.49
C ASN A 18 9.73 5.93 -17.07
N PHE A 19 8.82 4.95 -17.07
CA PHE A 19 9.11 3.59 -16.61
C PHE A 19 8.56 2.55 -17.57
N ASN A 20 9.42 2.02 -18.44
CA ASN A 20 9.00 1.11 -19.52
C ASN A 20 8.62 -0.29 -19.03
N GLY A 21 9.18 -0.75 -17.91
CA GLY A 21 8.94 -2.11 -17.41
C GLY A 21 7.73 -2.24 -16.51
N VAL A 22 6.88 -1.21 -16.42
CA VAL A 22 5.75 -1.17 -15.49
C VAL A 22 4.44 -1.10 -16.28
N ARG A 23 3.50 -2.01 -15.97
CA ARG A 23 2.13 -1.90 -16.46
C ARG A 23 1.34 -1.01 -15.49
N VAL A 24 0.90 0.16 -15.95
CA VAL A 24 0.23 1.13 -15.10
C VAL A 24 -1.26 1.14 -15.40
N GLN A 25 -2.06 0.90 -14.34
CA GLN A 25 -3.51 0.99 -14.38
C GLN A 25 -3.96 2.29 -13.71
N CYS A 26 -4.79 3.06 -14.42
CA CYS A 26 -5.41 4.26 -13.85
C CYS A 26 -6.74 3.86 -13.21
N GLY A 27 -6.86 4.05 -11.90
CA GLY A 27 -8.11 3.75 -11.21
C GLY A 27 -7.96 3.59 -9.71
N ASP A 28 -9.08 3.33 -9.08
CA ASP A 28 -9.14 3.07 -7.64
C ASP A 28 -8.66 1.64 -7.36
N PHE A 29 -7.65 1.52 -6.50
CA PHE A 29 -7.12 0.21 -6.10
C PHE A 29 -8.21 -0.71 -5.53
N MET A 30 -9.19 -0.16 -4.81
CA MET A 30 -10.26 -0.95 -4.21
C MET A 30 -11.24 -1.52 -5.24
N GLU A 31 -11.28 -0.95 -6.45
CA GLU A 31 -12.14 -1.42 -7.54
C GLU A 31 -11.38 -2.21 -8.60
N TRP A 32 -10.07 -2.11 -8.62
CA TRP A 32 -9.23 -2.81 -9.58
C TRP A 32 -9.29 -4.32 -9.36
N GLN A 33 -9.45 -5.07 -10.46
CA GLN A 33 -9.51 -6.52 -10.45
C GLN A 33 -8.23 -7.09 -11.05
N PRO A 34 -7.28 -7.56 -10.23
CA PRO A 34 -6.05 -8.16 -10.74
C PRO A 34 -6.32 -9.52 -11.39
N VAL A 35 -5.50 -9.87 -12.36
CA VAL A 35 -5.58 -11.17 -13.05
C VAL A 35 -4.63 -12.20 -12.44
N GLN A 36 -3.85 -11.83 -11.46
CA GLN A 36 -2.87 -12.73 -10.83
C GLN A 36 -2.61 -12.31 -9.38
N TYR A 37 -2.00 -13.22 -8.62
CA TYR A 37 -1.46 -12.89 -7.29
C TYR A 37 -0.02 -12.41 -7.43
N TYR A 38 0.50 -11.76 -6.39
CA TYR A 38 1.82 -11.14 -6.38
C TYR A 38 2.70 -11.71 -5.28
N SER A 39 4.00 -11.84 -5.57
CA SER A 39 4.99 -12.25 -4.56
C SER A 39 5.51 -11.07 -3.73
N ARG A 40 5.42 -9.86 -4.27
CA ARG A 40 5.89 -8.64 -3.60
C ARG A 40 4.92 -7.51 -3.88
N ILE A 41 4.49 -6.82 -2.82
CA ILE A 41 3.67 -5.61 -2.93
C ILE A 41 4.29 -4.53 -2.07
N ILE A 42 4.45 -3.34 -2.62
CA ILE A 42 4.86 -2.13 -1.89
C ILE A 42 3.75 -1.11 -2.10
N MET A 43 3.30 -0.48 -1.02
CA MET A 43 2.20 0.46 -1.13
C MET A 43 2.28 1.60 -0.13
N ASN A 44 1.76 2.74 -0.57
CA ASN A 44 1.55 3.93 0.24
C ASN A 44 0.11 4.37 0.03
N PRO A 45 -0.86 3.76 0.74
CA PRO A 45 -2.27 4.03 0.53
C PRO A 45 -2.70 5.36 1.13
N PRO A 46 -3.88 5.88 0.75
CA PRO A 46 -4.45 7.06 1.40
C PRO A 46 -4.77 6.76 2.86
N PHE A 47 -4.59 7.77 3.74
CA PHE A 47 -4.72 7.58 5.19
C PHE A 47 -6.11 7.91 5.73
N SER A 48 -6.85 8.82 5.09
CA SER A 48 -8.11 9.33 5.64
C SER A 48 -9.18 8.24 5.74
N ASN A 49 -10.02 8.35 6.78
CA ASN A 49 -11.19 7.49 6.99
C ASN A 49 -10.88 5.99 7.05
N GLY A 50 -9.71 5.62 7.51
CA GLY A 50 -9.31 4.21 7.60
C GLY A 50 -9.06 3.54 6.26
N GLN A 51 -8.87 4.30 5.19
CA GLN A 51 -8.62 3.76 3.86
C GLN A 51 -7.34 2.91 3.82
N ASP A 52 -6.31 3.33 4.57
CA ASP A 52 -5.06 2.56 4.66
C ASP A 52 -5.31 1.13 5.12
N ILE A 53 -6.17 0.93 6.12
CA ILE A 53 -6.52 -0.41 6.61
C ILE A 53 -7.16 -1.23 5.51
N ARG A 54 -8.16 -0.69 4.83
CA ARG A 54 -8.88 -1.41 3.76
C ARG A 54 -7.97 -1.75 2.59
N HIS A 55 -7.15 -0.81 2.16
CA HIS A 55 -6.20 -1.02 1.07
C HIS A 55 -5.17 -2.09 1.41
N ILE A 56 -4.60 -2.04 2.61
CA ILE A 56 -3.58 -3.01 3.04
C ILE A 56 -4.17 -4.41 3.16
N LEU A 57 -5.37 -4.56 3.76
CA LEU A 57 -6.00 -5.87 3.88
C LEU A 57 -6.36 -6.45 2.51
N ARG A 58 -6.83 -5.62 1.57
CA ARG A 58 -7.06 -6.07 0.20
C ARG A 58 -5.76 -6.51 -0.46
N ALA A 59 -4.70 -5.72 -0.36
CA ALA A 59 -3.40 -6.07 -0.93
C ALA A 59 -2.86 -7.37 -0.33
N PHE A 60 -3.03 -7.57 0.97
CA PHE A 60 -2.62 -8.79 1.65
C PHE A 60 -3.30 -10.01 1.03
N SER A 61 -4.58 -9.91 0.68
CA SER A 61 -5.32 -10.99 0.04
C SER A 61 -4.82 -11.31 -1.39
N LEU A 62 -4.04 -10.41 -1.99
CA LEU A 62 -3.49 -10.58 -3.34
C LEU A 62 -2.07 -11.17 -3.34
N LEU A 63 -1.52 -11.48 -2.18
CA LEU A 63 -0.21 -12.11 -2.08
C LEU A 63 -0.30 -13.61 -2.39
N ARG A 64 0.71 -14.09 -3.11
CA ARG A 64 0.96 -15.53 -3.23
C ARG A 64 1.38 -16.09 -1.87
N PRO A 65 1.19 -17.41 -1.61
CA PRO A 65 1.78 -18.03 -0.43
C PRO A 65 3.29 -17.73 -0.36
N GLY A 66 3.75 -17.28 0.79
CA GLY A 66 5.14 -16.84 0.99
C GLY A 66 5.42 -15.43 0.48
N GLY A 67 4.44 -14.73 -0.08
CA GLY A 67 4.60 -13.35 -0.54
C GLY A 67 4.75 -12.37 0.60
N VAL A 68 5.27 -11.19 0.28
CA VAL A 68 5.58 -10.13 1.25
C VAL A 68 4.97 -8.81 0.81
N LEU A 69 4.29 -8.16 1.73
CA LEU A 69 3.72 -6.81 1.58
C LEU A 69 4.43 -5.85 2.52
N VAL A 70 4.89 -4.72 2.00
CA VAL A 70 5.41 -3.61 2.79
C VAL A 70 4.53 -2.40 2.54
N ALA A 71 4.04 -1.79 3.60
CA ALA A 71 3.13 -0.66 3.50
C ALA A 71 3.43 0.42 4.52
N VAL A 72 3.14 1.67 4.15
CA VAL A 72 3.09 2.79 5.07
C VAL A 72 1.63 2.97 5.50
N CYS A 73 1.41 3.20 6.79
CA CYS A 73 0.08 3.49 7.30
C CYS A 73 0.16 4.43 8.51
N LEU A 74 -0.98 4.92 8.96
CA LEU A 74 -1.04 5.64 10.23
C LEU A 74 -0.71 4.69 11.38
N ASN A 75 -0.06 5.24 12.41
CA ASN A 75 0.25 4.50 13.64
C ASN A 75 -0.77 4.88 14.71
N GLY A 76 -2.04 4.61 14.44
CA GLY A 76 -3.15 4.88 15.33
C GLY A 76 -3.75 3.60 15.91
N PRO A 77 -4.69 3.72 16.87
CA PRO A 77 -5.28 2.55 17.54
C PRO A 77 -5.94 1.57 16.57
N ARG A 78 -6.64 2.09 15.55
CA ARG A 78 -7.32 1.23 14.56
C ARG A 78 -6.34 0.42 13.72
N GLN A 79 -5.27 1.06 13.26
CA GLN A 79 -4.24 0.39 12.47
C GLN A 79 -3.51 -0.66 13.31
N GLN A 80 -3.20 -0.34 14.56
CA GLN A 80 -2.57 -1.27 15.48
C GLN A 80 -3.44 -2.51 15.70
N GLU A 81 -4.73 -2.31 15.95
CA GLU A 81 -5.67 -3.41 16.16
C GLU A 81 -5.85 -4.29 14.92
N LYS A 82 -5.99 -3.68 13.74
CA LYS A 82 -6.36 -4.38 12.51
C LYS A 82 -5.19 -4.94 11.71
N LEU A 83 -4.02 -4.34 11.83
CA LEU A 83 -2.88 -4.66 10.96
C LEU A 83 -1.70 -5.31 11.69
N LEU A 84 -1.41 -4.90 12.93
CA LEU A 84 -0.26 -5.46 13.64
C LEU A 84 -0.36 -6.96 13.92
N PRO A 85 -1.54 -7.57 14.14
CA PRO A 85 -1.62 -9.02 14.29
C PRO A 85 -1.10 -9.81 13.08
N PHE A 86 -1.10 -9.21 11.89
CA PHE A 86 -0.62 -9.82 10.65
C PHE A 86 0.80 -9.38 10.27
N SER A 87 1.40 -8.49 11.06
CA SER A 87 2.69 -7.89 10.76
C SER A 87 3.82 -8.60 11.49
N ASP A 88 4.94 -8.83 10.81
CA ASP A 88 6.15 -9.40 11.42
C ASP A 88 7.26 -8.35 11.61
N VAL A 89 7.10 -7.16 11.03
CA VAL A 89 8.00 -6.01 11.22
C VAL A 89 7.16 -4.75 11.35
N ARG A 90 7.56 -3.90 12.27
CA ARG A 90 6.99 -2.58 12.45
C ARG A 90 8.12 -1.59 12.70
N GLU A 91 8.10 -0.46 11.98
CA GLU A 91 9.05 0.63 12.18
C GLU A 91 8.31 1.95 12.22
N GLU A 92 8.45 2.69 13.32
CA GLU A 92 7.86 4.02 13.44
C GLU A 92 8.63 5.01 12.59
N LEU A 93 7.92 5.88 11.87
CA LEU A 93 8.52 6.93 11.06
C LEU A 93 8.64 8.22 11.86
N PRO A 94 9.64 9.08 11.56
CA PRO A 94 9.79 10.37 12.23
C PRO A 94 8.54 11.24 12.06
N ARG A 95 8.25 12.06 13.07
CA ARG A 95 7.18 13.07 12.98
C ARG A 95 7.46 13.99 11.79
N GLY A 96 6.39 14.37 11.10
CA GLY A 96 6.50 15.26 9.95
C GLY A 96 6.96 14.60 8.67
N THR A 97 7.10 13.26 8.63
CA THR A 97 7.42 12.52 7.42
C THR A 97 6.39 12.82 6.31
N PHE A 98 5.12 12.96 6.68
CA PHE A 98 4.04 13.33 5.76
C PHE A 98 3.44 14.67 6.18
N ALA A 99 3.46 15.66 5.28
CA ALA A 99 3.01 17.01 5.55
C ALA A 99 1.49 17.11 5.78
N TYR A 100 0.73 16.14 5.26
CA TYR A 100 -0.75 16.17 5.29
C TYR A 100 -1.36 15.41 6.47
N THR A 101 -0.56 14.95 7.41
CA THR A 101 -1.09 14.32 8.62
C THR A 101 -0.23 14.67 9.84
N ARG A 102 -0.91 14.85 10.99
CA ARG A 102 -0.27 15.01 12.29
C ARG A 102 -0.23 13.70 13.08
N VAL A 103 -0.96 12.70 12.61
CA VAL A 103 -0.96 11.38 13.23
C VAL A 103 0.37 10.70 12.93
N PRO A 104 1.00 10.06 13.93
CA PRO A 104 2.20 9.27 13.66
C PRO A 104 1.98 8.23 12.58
N THR A 105 3.03 7.93 11.83
CA THR A 105 3.01 6.93 10.75
C THR A 105 4.02 5.82 11.04
N MET A 106 3.84 4.69 10.37
CA MET A 106 4.73 3.53 10.51
C MET A 106 4.84 2.78 9.19
N ILE A 107 5.94 2.04 9.06
CA ILE A 107 6.09 1.02 8.02
C ILE A 107 5.82 -0.33 8.66
N ILE A 108 5.04 -1.15 7.99
CA ILE A 108 4.75 -2.53 8.43
C ILE A 108 5.04 -3.51 7.31
N ARG A 109 5.39 -4.74 7.70
CA ARG A 109 5.56 -5.85 6.77
C ARG A 109 4.62 -6.98 7.15
N LEU A 110 3.89 -7.49 6.16
CA LEU A 110 3.00 -8.63 6.29
C LEU A 110 3.48 -9.75 5.37
N ARG A 111 3.42 -10.98 5.85
CA ARG A 111 3.75 -12.18 5.06
C ARG A 111 2.53 -13.07 4.91
N ALA A 112 2.33 -13.55 3.70
CA ALA A 112 1.29 -14.52 3.43
C ALA A 112 1.78 -15.96 3.73
#